data_504de1a3116a908b5947886df287e65e
#
_entry.id   504de1a3116a908b5947886df287e65e
#
_cell.length_a   1.000
_cell.length_b   1.000
_cell.length_c   1.000
_cell.angle_alpha   90.00
_cell.angle_beta   90.00
_cell.angle_gamma   90.00
#
_symmetry.space_group_name_H-M   'P 1'
#
loop_
_entity.id
_entity.type
_entity.pdbx_description
1 polymer ?
#
loop_
_entity_poly.entity_id
_entity_poly.type
_entity_poly.pdbx_seq_one_letter_code
_entity_poly.pdbx_strand_id
1 'polypeptide(L)'
;MHHDPASCAGDHESPLDCAVREGGHALVEQLVASGVTRVFGVPGESYLSVIDGLYDHTDDIEIIVTRQEGGAAMAAAAHGALTGEPGICMVTRGPGATNASIGVHVAKQDASPMVLFIGQIPRDHQHRESFQEVNYRQMFGELAKEVIEINTVERVPELTVRALNAAVSGDPGPVVVVLPEDMLVEQTDAPLKSRTTPAPVLPDAHSVQEAHRLLSEAEKPLIILGSTGYAPELGPLVTDYCGRNGIALAAAHRRMHLVDNSSPAYAGTFEFGRSVLENNADEADVIFFLGSRPDPNTGEEWENYRGGAANGQAGPGVIHVYPDPNVIGRFFPAHVGTAASPLEFMRALVEHEGGGSGDGGAAGGGAGDSALADARRAWQKKLHDDWAGYIERNLQTSLGGPFMQKFNARFDAETIITNGAGNYTAWVQKNRTYSTFPSHIASQSGSMGYGIPAALAAALEHRDRTVVTFAGDGCFMMNGQELATMAANNLDVLVIVVNNSLYGTIHMHQEREYPGRPVFTSLDNPDFAALGAAYGARTAKVSTPEEFDAALAEFASAPGLRFIEVVTEGY
;
A
#
# COMPACT_ATOMS: atom_id res chain seq x y z
N MET A 1 39.99 2.51 31.78
CA MET A 1 39.44 1.65 32.83
C MET A 1 39.39 0.26 32.24
N HIS A 2 40.13 -0.69 32.81
CA HIS A 2 40.10 -2.07 32.33
C HIS A 2 38.74 -2.67 32.70
N HIS A 3 37.92 -3.03 31.71
CA HIS A 3 36.73 -3.84 31.89
C HIS A 3 37.16 -5.30 32.12
N ASP A 4 36.66 -5.91 33.17
CA ASP A 4 36.85 -7.32 33.52
C ASP A 4 35.94 -8.16 32.59
N PRO A 5 36.47 -9.13 31.85
CA PRO A 5 35.66 -10.00 30.96
C PRO A 5 34.71 -10.97 31.67
N ALA A 6 34.63 -10.91 33.02
CA ALA A 6 33.81 -11.83 33.82
C ALA A 6 32.36 -11.39 34.07
N SER A 7 31.89 -10.26 33.51
CA SER A 7 30.53 -9.75 33.79
C SER A 7 29.41 -10.28 32.83
N CYS A 8 29.74 -11.13 31.87
CA CYS A 8 28.76 -11.70 30.91
C CYS A 8 28.18 -13.07 31.33
N ALA A 9 28.35 -13.51 32.58
CA ALA A 9 27.80 -14.77 33.05
C ALA A 9 26.43 -14.57 33.74
N GLY A 10 25.40 -14.22 32.94
CA GLY A 10 23.99 -14.31 33.32
C GLY A 10 23.33 -15.42 32.51
N ASP A 11 22.65 -16.35 33.18
CA ASP A 11 22.03 -17.54 32.60
C ASP A 11 21.08 -17.18 31.45
N HIS A 12 21.31 -17.78 30.24
CA HIS A 12 20.48 -17.77 29.03
C HIS A 12 20.76 -16.74 27.90
N GLU A 13 21.97 -16.23 27.77
CA GLU A 13 22.35 -15.48 26.55
C GLU A 13 23.22 -16.34 25.62
N SER A 14 22.94 -16.25 24.29
CA SER A 14 23.73 -16.97 23.28
C SER A 14 25.16 -16.41 23.19
N PRO A 15 26.17 -17.20 22.83
CA PRO A 15 27.57 -16.75 22.76
C PRO A 15 27.84 -15.60 21.76
N LEU A 16 26.86 -15.27 20.90
CA LEU A 16 26.95 -14.19 19.90
C LEU A 16 26.68 -12.79 20.50
N ASP A 17 26.05 -12.69 21.67
CA ASP A 17 25.53 -11.42 22.22
C ASP A 17 26.61 -10.51 22.84
N CYS A 18 27.87 -10.99 22.99
CA CYS A 18 28.97 -10.23 23.62
C CYS A 18 30.20 -10.07 22.71
N ALA A 19 30.13 -10.39 21.42
CA ALA A 19 31.26 -10.21 20.51
C ALA A 19 31.43 -8.73 20.15
N VAL A 20 32.67 -8.23 20.23
CA VAL A 20 33.01 -6.88 19.77
C VAL A 20 32.98 -6.86 18.25
N ARG A 21 32.20 -5.94 17.66
CA ARG A 21 32.01 -5.79 16.21
C ARG A 21 31.82 -4.32 15.83
N GLU A 22 31.91 -4.01 14.57
CA GLU A 22 31.61 -2.68 14.06
C GLU A 22 30.11 -2.33 14.16
N GLY A 23 29.79 -1.04 14.25
CA GLY A 23 28.42 -0.56 14.28
C GLY A 23 27.58 -1.01 13.10
N GLY A 24 28.17 -1.11 11.89
CA GLY A 24 27.49 -1.62 10.70
C GLY A 24 27.10 -3.10 10.81
N HIS A 25 27.99 -3.94 11.35
CA HIS A 25 27.72 -5.35 11.65
C HIS A 25 26.65 -5.48 12.74
N ALA A 26 26.73 -4.69 13.81
CA ALA A 26 25.73 -4.67 14.88
C ALA A 26 24.33 -4.29 14.36
N LEU A 27 24.24 -3.41 13.34
CA LEU A 27 22.99 -3.09 12.65
C LEU A 27 22.42 -4.32 11.94
N VAL A 28 23.24 -5.01 11.15
CA VAL A 28 22.80 -6.17 10.36
C VAL A 28 22.39 -7.34 11.26
N GLU A 29 23.19 -7.67 12.28
CA GLU A 29 22.85 -8.67 13.26
C GLU A 29 21.51 -8.34 13.98
N GLN A 30 21.28 -7.05 14.28
CA GLN A 30 20.01 -6.62 14.87
C GLN A 30 18.84 -6.76 13.89
N LEU A 31 19.03 -6.51 12.61
CA LEU A 31 18.00 -6.73 11.58
C LEU A 31 17.64 -8.22 11.48
N VAL A 32 18.64 -9.11 11.44
CA VAL A 32 18.45 -10.57 11.46
C VAL A 32 17.70 -11.00 12.73
N ALA A 33 18.17 -10.58 13.90
CA ALA A 33 17.53 -10.88 15.19
C ALA A 33 16.09 -10.33 15.30
N SER A 34 15.74 -9.32 14.50
CA SER A 34 14.40 -8.74 14.42
C SER A 34 13.50 -9.39 13.35
N GLY A 35 14.00 -10.44 12.66
CA GLY A 35 13.24 -11.18 11.65
C GLY A 35 13.20 -10.52 10.27
N VAL A 36 14.09 -9.59 9.97
CA VAL A 36 14.23 -9.01 8.63
C VAL A 36 14.87 -10.05 7.70
N THR A 37 14.19 -10.37 6.61
CA THR A 37 14.63 -11.39 5.64
C THR A 37 15.04 -10.80 4.29
N ARG A 38 14.80 -9.50 4.06
CA ARG A 38 15.09 -8.86 2.78
C ARG A 38 15.43 -7.38 2.93
N VAL A 39 16.39 -6.92 2.10
CA VAL A 39 16.73 -5.51 1.95
C VAL A 39 16.74 -5.13 0.47
N PHE A 40 16.24 -3.92 0.16
CA PHE A 40 16.30 -3.31 -1.16
C PHE A 40 17.30 -2.14 -1.12
N GLY A 41 18.11 -1.97 -2.14
CA GLY A 41 19.01 -0.82 -2.12
C GLY A 41 19.88 -0.65 -3.34
N VAL A 42 20.55 0.50 -3.37
CA VAL A 42 21.67 0.80 -4.27
C VAL A 42 22.90 1.00 -3.40
N PRO A 43 23.98 0.23 -3.59
CA PRO A 43 25.17 0.30 -2.74
C PRO A 43 25.83 1.67 -2.81
N GLY A 44 26.45 2.09 -1.70
CA GLY A 44 27.18 3.35 -1.61
C GLY A 44 28.25 3.34 -0.53
N GLU A 45 29.24 4.21 -0.68
CA GLU A 45 30.43 4.24 0.20
C GLU A 45 30.11 4.64 1.65
N SER A 46 29.02 5.40 1.89
CA SER A 46 28.71 5.93 3.21
C SER A 46 28.16 4.90 4.21
N TYR A 47 28.04 3.64 3.82
CA TYR A 47 27.60 2.56 4.71
C TYR A 47 28.30 1.21 4.40
N LEU A 48 29.61 1.28 4.04
CA LEU A 48 30.40 0.09 3.68
C LEU A 48 30.42 -0.96 4.80
N SER A 49 30.54 -0.56 6.07
CA SER A 49 30.51 -1.49 7.21
C SER A 49 29.16 -2.25 7.31
N VAL A 50 28.04 -1.62 6.89
CA VAL A 50 26.74 -2.32 6.81
C VAL A 50 26.75 -3.33 5.65
N ILE A 51 27.33 -2.96 4.50
CA ILE A 51 27.45 -3.87 3.34
C ILE A 51 28.33 -5.07 3.69
N ASP A 52 29.43 -4.84 4.42
CA ASP A 52 30.31 -5.91 4.90
C ASP A 52 29.58 -6.83 5.88
N GLY A 53 28.81 -6.27 6.83
CA GLY A 53 27.95 -7.07 7.71
C GLY A 53 26.87 -7.88 6.97
N LEU A 54 26.29 -7.34 5.87
CA LEU A 54 25.36 -8.09 5.03
C LEU A 54 26.02 -9.28 4.32
N TYR A 55 27.32 -9.20 4.01
CA TYR A 55 28.06 -10.32 3.42
C TYR A 55 28.07 -11.54 4.34
N ASP A 56 28.21 -11.33 5.64
CA ASP A 56 28.21 -12.41 6.65
C ASP A 56 26.81 -13.04 6.87
N HIS A 57 25.76 -12.37 6.40
CA HIS A 57 24.36 -12.76 6.62
C HIS A 57 23.57 -12.98 5.32
N THR A 58 24.24 -13.35 4.23
CA THR A 58 23.57 -13.63 2.94
C THR A 58 22.67 -14.86 2.96
N ASP A 59 22.82 -15.74 3.93
CA ASP A 59 21.92 -16.88 4.15
C ASP A 59 20.65 -16.49 4.94
N ASP A 60 20.68 -15.37 5.66
CA ASP A 60 19.57 -14.86 6.49
C ASP A 60 18.78 -13.74 5.79
N ILE A 61 19.49 -12.86 5.06
CA ILE A 61 18.92 -11.67 4.39
C ILE A 61 19.14 -11.72 2.89
N GLU A 62 18.06 -11.75 2.13
CA GLU A 62 18.09 -11.61 0.67
C GLU A 62 18.35 -10.15 0.29
N ILE A 63 19.44 -9.90 -0.46
CA ILE A 63 19.87 -8.56 -0.86
C ILE A 63 19.40 -8.28 -2.28
N ILE A 64 18.47 -7.36 -2.45
CA ILE A 64 17.91 -6.96 -3.75
C ILE A 64 18.57 -5.67 -4.22
N VAL A 65 19.55 -5.83 -5.12
CA VAL A 65 20.25 -4.71 -5.72
C VAL A 65 19.43 -4.10 -6.85
N THR A 66 18.84 -2.94 -6.58
CA THR A 66 18.04 -2.19 -7.54
C THR A 66 18.90 -1.31 -8.45
N ARG A 67 18.28 -0.67 -9.44
CA ARG A 67 19.01 0.19 -10.40
C ARG A 67 18.84 1.67 -10.10
N GLN A 68 17.91 1.99 -9.18
CA GLN A 68 17.65 3.36 -8.77
C GLN A 68 16.98 3.36 -7.38
N GLU A 69 17.34 4.31 -6.53
CA GLU A 69 16.93 4.33 -5.11
C GLU A 69 15.44 4.61 -4.91
N GLY A 70 14.79 5.35 -5.81
CA GLY A 70 13.34 5.51 -5.80
C GLY A 70 12.61 4.20 -6.08
N GLY A 71 13.15 3.38 -7.00
CA GLY A 71 12.68 2.01 -7.24
C GLY A 71 12.87 1.12 -6.01
N ALA A 72 14.05 1.18 -5.36
CA ALA A 72 14.31 0.48 -4.10
C ALA A 72 13.30 0.83 -3.00
N ALA A 73 13.10 2.13 -2.78
CA ALA A 73 12.22 2.63 -1.74
C ALA A 73 10.73 2.33 -2.04
N MET A 74 10.31 2.38 -3.31
CA MET A 74 8.97 1.97 -3.73
C MET A 74 8.75 0.46 -3.56
N ALA A 75 9.77 -0.37 -3.86
CA ALA A 75 9.70 -1.82 -3.62
C ALA A 75 9.61 -2.14 -2.12
N ALA A 76 10.38 -1.45 -1.28
CA ALA A 76 10.29 -1.57 0.17
C ALA A 76 8.90 -1.14 0.70
N ALA A 77 8.32 -0.04 0.19
CA ALA A 77 6.97 0.36 0.53
C ALA A 77 5.92 -0.69 0.13
N ALA A 78 6.07 -1.29 -1.07
CA ALA A 78 5.20 -2.37 -1.53
C ALA A 78 5.35 -3.65 -0.70
N HIS A 79 6.56 -4.01 -0.28
CA HIS A 79 6.81 -5.10 0.67
C HIS A 79 6.01 -4.88 1.96
N GLY A 80 6.09 -3.68 2.54
CA GLY A 80 5.34 -3.34 3.74
C GLY A 80 3.82 -3.47 3.55
N ALA A 81 3.29 -3.07 2.40
CA ALA A 81 1.86 -3.23 2.07
C ALA A 81 1.44 -4.69 1.90
N LEU A 82 2.34 -5.55 1.41
CA LEU A 82 2.10 -6.97 1.15
C LEU A 82 2.18 -7.84 2.41
N THR A 83 3.05 -7.49 3.35
CA THR A 83 3.40 -8.34 4.50
C THR A 83 2.96 -7.79 5.85
N GLY A 84 2.78 -6.46 5.95
CA GLY A 84 2.59 -5.76 7.23
C GLY A 84 3.89 -5.57 8.03
N GLU A 85 5.01 -6.16 7.59
CA GLU A 85 6.33 -5.97 8.17
C GLU A 85 7.08 -4.81 7.51
N PRO A 86 8.00 -4.12 8.20
CA PRO A 86 8.71 -3.00 7.60
C PRO A 86 9.56 -3.42 6.39
N GLY A 87 9.28 -2.87 5.22
CA GLY A 87 10.18 -3.00 4.08
C GLY A 87 11.46 -2.21 4.32
N ILE A 88 12.61 -2.84 4.13
CA ILE A 88 13.92 -2.24 4.40
C ILE A 88 14.53 -1.71 3.11
N CYS A 89 14.85 -0.41 3.10
CA CYS A 89 15.58 0.23 2.00
C CYS A 89 16.89 0.83 2.53
N MET A 90 17.99 0.60 1.82
CA MET A 90 19.32 1.13 2.18
C MET A 90 19.89 1.94 1.02
N VAL A 91 20.33 3.17 1.32
CA VAL A 91 20.84 4.11 0.32
C VAL A 91 22.01 4.92 0.85
N THR A 92 22.81 5.44 -0.07
CA THR A 92 23.88 6.38 0.28
C THR A 92 23.34 7.78 0.57
N ARG A 93 24.19 8.61 1.19
CA ARG A 93 23.95 10.04 1.46
C ARG A 93 23.66 10.85 0.19
N GLY A 94 23.11 12.04 0.37
CA GLY A 94 22.88 13.02 -0.69
C GLY A 94 22.00 12.49 -1.81
N PRO A 95 22.54 12.26 -3.01
CA PRO A 95 21.75 11.83 -4.18
C PRO A 95 20.92 10.58 -3.94
N GLY A 96 21.46 9.55 -3.26
CA GLY A 96 20.72 8.32 -2.98
C GLY A 96 19.51 8.56 -2.11
N ALA A 97 19.68 9.29 -1.01
CA ALA A 97 18.58 9.63 -0.11
C ALA A 97 17.52 10.52 -0.77
N THR A 98 17.94 11.48 -1.62
CA THR A 98 17.00 12.35 -2.34
C THR A 98 16.19 11.59 -3.37
N ASN A 99 16.79 10.64 -4.09
CA ASN A 99 16.09 9.73 -5.00
C ASN A 99 15.07 8.84 -4.25
N ALA A 100 15.45 8.31 -3.08
CA ALA A 100 14.59 7.43 -2.28
C ALA A 100 13.36 8.15 -1.68
N SER A 101 13.35 9.49 -1.62
CA SER A 101 12.30 10.27 -0.97
C SER A 101 10.90 10.01 -1.53
N ILE A 102 10.79 9.68 -2.82
CA ILE A 102 9.51 9.35 -3.46
C ILE A 102 8.88 8.08 -2.83
N GLY A 103 9.68 7.05 -2.52
CA GLY A 103 9.18 5.85 -1.85
C GLY A 103 8.74 6.11 -0.42
N VAL A 104 9.42 7.01 0.31
CA VAL A 104 9.01 7.47 1.65
C VAL A 104 7.65 8.19 1.58
N HIS A 105 7.45 9.06 0.59
CA HIS A 105 6.17 9.71 0.37
C HIS A 105 5.05 8.69 0.07
N VAL A 106 5.32 7.72 -0.81
CA VAL A 106 4.37 6.65 -1.14
C VAL A 106 4.01 5.85 0.11
N ALA A 107 5.01 5.39 0.88
CA ALA A 107 4.79 4.62 2.10
C ALA A 107 3.92 5.36 3.12
N LYS A 108 4.12 6.69 3.28
CA LYS A 108 3.28 7.52 4.16
C LYS A 108 1.84 7.61 3.67
N GLN A 109 1.63 7.84 2.38
CA GLN A 109 0.29 7.97 1.81
C GLN A 109 -0.47 6.64 1.84
N ASP A 110 0.24 5.53 1.71
CA ASP A 110 -0.34 4.18 1.70
C ASP A 110 -0.49 3.56 3.09
N ALA A 111 -0.01 4.23 4.16
CA ALA A 111 0.11 3.65 5.50
C ALA A 111 0.90 2.32 5.47
N SER A 112 1.97 2.26 4.67
CA SER A 112 2.82 1.07 4.51
C SER A 112 4.03 1.15 5.42
N PRO A 113 4.31 0.16 6.26
CA PRO A 113 5.48 0.17 7.12
C PRO A 113 6.77 0.04 6.30
N MET A 114 7.73 0.93 6.56
CA MET A 114 9.00 1.00 5.84
C MET A 114 10.08 1.60 6.74
N VAL A 115 11.33 1.12 6.63
CA VAL A 115 12.49 1.77 7.21
C VAL A 115 13.51 2.08 6.12
N LEU A 116 13.84 3.37 5.96
CA LEU A 116 14.88 3.84 5.08
C LEU A 116 16.15 4.12 5.88
N PHE A 117 17.19 3.32 5.67
CA PHE A 117 18.53 3.55 6.21
C PHE A 117 19.36 4.38 5.23
N ILE A 118 19.93 5.48 5.73
CA ILE A 118 20.73 6.42 4.94
C ILE A 118 22.11 6.52 5.56
N GLY A 119 23.16 6.14 4.82
CA GLY A 119 24.51 6.49 5.21
C GLY A 119 24.68 8.01 5.18
N GLN A 120 25.43 8.57 6.14
CA GLN A 120 25.65 10.01 6.28
C GLN A 120 27.15 10.31 6.35
N ILE A 121 27.53 11.56 6.11
CA ILE A 121 28.89 12.05 6.31
C ILE A 121 29.34 11.88 7.76
N PRO A 122 30.67 11.86 8.05
CA PRO A 122 31.18 11.82 9.43
C PRO A 122 30.61 12.94 10.31
N ARG A 123 30.38 12.63 11.58
CA ARG A 123 29.77 13.57 12.56
C ARG A 123 30.55 14.89 12.70
N ASP A 124 31.88 14.84 12.66
CA ASP A 124 32.74 16.03 12.74
C ASP A 124 32.82 16.85 11.45
N HIS A 125 32.31 16.31 10.33
CA HIS A 125 32.21 17.02 9.06
C HIS A 125 30.88 17.75 8.88
N GLN A 126 29.87 17.50 9.71
CA GLN A 126 28.55 18.12 9.61
C GLN A 126 28.61 19.64 9.76
N HIS A 127 27.66 20.35 9.09
CA HIS A 127 27.52 21.80 9.07
C HIS A 127 28.71 22.55 8.44
N ARG A 128 29.41 21.90 7.48
CA ARG A 128 30.53 22.48 6.74
C ARG A 128 30.33 22.48 5.23
N GLU A 129 29.09 22.26 4.76
CA GLU A 129 28.79 22.04 3.34
C GLU A 129 29.63 20.90 2.75
N SER A 130 29.77 19.83 3.52
CA SER A 130 30.55 18.66 3.15
C SER A 130 29.95 17.95 1.93
N PHE A 131 30.77 17.23 1.19
CA PHE A 131 30.35 16.51 -0.01
C PHE A 131 29.13 15.61 0.27
N GLN A 132 28.01 15.87 -0.45
CA GLN A 132 26.73 15.16 -0.32
C GLN A 132 26.02 15.32 1.04
N GLU A 133 26.36 16.30 1.83
CA GLU A 133 25.69 16.59 3.09
C GLU A 133 24.22 17.00 2.87
N VAL A 134 23.30 16.40 3.63
CA VAL A 134 21.90 16.81 3.69
C VAL A 134 21.39 16.72 5.12
N ASN A 135 20.61 17.71 5.54
CA ASN A 135 19.89 17.66 6.81
C ASN A 135 18.62 16.82 6.65
N TYR A 136 18.71 15.54 7.00
CA TYR A 136 17.61 14.59 6.80
C TYR A 136 16.43 14.82 7.75
N ARG A 137 16.64 15.37 8.93
CA ARG A 137 15.52 15.78 9.83
C ARG A 137 14.65 16.83 9.17
N GLN A 138 15.26 17.79 8.47
CA GLN A 138 14.53 18.81 7.75
C GLN A 138 13.89 18.24 6.47
N MET A 139 14.63 17.41 5.71
CA MET A 139 14.17 16.87 4.45
C MET A 139 12.98 15.91 4.61
N PHE A 140 13.05 15.01 5.58
CA PHE A 140 12.05 13.95 5.78
C PHE A 140 11.06 14.23 6.92
N GLY A 141 11.17 15.38 7.60
CA GLY A 141 10.36 15.67 8.79
C GLY A 141 8.84 15.59 8.58
N GLU A 142 8.36 15.94 7.37
CA GLU A 142 6.95 15.80 7.00
C GLU A 142 6.64 14.49 6.26
N LEU A 143 7.64 13.87 5.62
CA LEU A 143 7.46 12.67 4.83
C LEU A 143 7.49 11.39 5.66
N ALA A 144 8.22 11.38 6.77
CA ALA A 144 8.38 10.22 7.64
C ALA A 144 7.57 10.36 8.93
N LYS A 145 7.25 9.24 9.57
CA LYS A 145 6.72 9.22 10.94
C LYS A 145 7.75 9.69 11.95
N GLU A 146 8.99 9.28 11.75
CA GLU A 146 10.12 9.63 12.60
C GLU A 146 11.41 9.67 11.76
N VAL A 147 12.33 10.57 12.14
CA VAL A 147 13.70 10.60 11.63
C VAL A 147 14.65 10.38 12.80
N ILE A 148 15.31 9.23 12.83
CA ILE A 148 16.25 8.79 13.87
C ILE A 148 17.66 8.95 13.32
N GLU A 149 18.53 9.67 14.04
CA GLU A 149 19.95 9.76 13.72
C GLU A 149 20.75 9.02 14.79
N ILE A 150 21.49 7.98 14.38
CA ILE A 150 22.25 7.12 15.30
C ILE A 150 23.67 7.66 15.40
N ASN A 151 23.94 8.45 16.43
CA ASN A 151 25.24 9.09 16.64
C ASN A 151 26.14 8.35 17.65
N THR A 152 25.65 7.26 18.23
CA THR A 152 26.32 6.49 19.30
C THR A 152 26.25 5.02 18.98
N VAL A 153 27.39 4.38 18.80
CA VAL A 153 27.47 3.00 18.31
C VAL A 153 26.79 1.98 19.24
N GLU A 154 26.86 2.17 20.55
CA GLU A 154 26.23 1.30 21.54
C GLU A 154 24.69 1.33 21.47
N ARG A 155 24.13 2.34 20.81
CA ARG A 155 22.68 2.48 20.64
C ARG A 155 22.15 1.95 19.29
N VAL A 156 23.03 1.40 18.46
CA VAL A 156 22.62 0.83 17.15
C VAL A 156 21.53 -0.23 17.32
N PRO A 157 21.66 -1.26 18.18
CA PRO A 157 20.60 -2.25 18.35
C PRO A 157 19.29 -1.65 18.89
N GLU A 158 19.37 -0.77 19.88
CA GLU A 158 18.19 -0.12 20.50
C GLU A 158 17.40 0.70 19.47
N LEU A 159 18.09 1.58 18.73
CA LEU A 159 17.44 2.50 17.80
C LEU A 159 16.96 1.83 16.52
N THR A 160 17.59 0.71 16.13
CA THR A 160 17.10 -0.14 15.04
C THR A 160 15.76 -0.79 15.40
N VAL A 161 15.65 -1.41 16.58
CA VAL A 161 14.36 -1.97 17.06
C VAL A 161 13.30 -0.89 17.20
N ARG A 162 13.67 0.30 17.71
CA ARG A 162 12.75 1.44 17.77
C ARG A 162 12.22 1.83 16.40
N ALA A 163 13.10 1.91 15.39
CA ALA A 163 12.69 2.23 14.02
C ALA A 163 11.70 1.21 13.43
N LEU A 164 12.00 -0.09 13.59
CA LEU A 164 11.14 -1.18 13.13
C LEU A 164 9.76 -1.14 13.83
N ASN A 165 9.74 -0.94 15.14
CA ASN A 165 8.50 -0.84 15.90
C ASN A 165 7.69 0.41 15.54
N ALA A 166 8.36 1.56 15.39
CA ALA A 166 7.69 2.80 15.00
C ALA A 166 7.03 2.69 13.62
N ALA A 167 7.65 1.96 12.68
CA ALA A 167 7.11 1.76 11.34
C ALA A 167 5.75 1.05 11.34
N VAL A 168 5.52 0.09 12.24
CA VAL A 168 4.28 -0.71 12.33
C VAL A 168 3.27 -0.19 13.37
N SER A 169 3.68 0.69 14.29
CA SER A 169 2.83 1.13 15.41
C SER A 169 1.78 2.14 14.97
N GLY A 170 0.57 2.08 15.53
CA GLY A 170 -0.51 3.03 15.27
C GLY A 170 -0.89 3.04 13.78
N ASP A 171 -0.80 4.21 13.13
CA ASP A 171 -0.87 4.31 11.66
C ASP A 171 0.48 3.87 11.07
N PRO A 172 0.60 2.72 10.41
CA PRO A 172 1.86 2.27 9.84
C PRO A 172 2.44 3.28 8.84
N GLY A 173 3.74 3.26 8.66
CA GLY A 173 4.35 4.21 7.73
C GLY A 173 5.88 4.25 7.80
N PRO A 174 6.51 5.15 7.03
CA PRO A 174 7.95 5.19 6.88
C PRO A 174 8.66 5.80 8.09
N VAL A 175 9.79 5.18 8.46
CA VAL A 175 10.78 5.72 9.41
C VAL A 175 12.11 5.88 8.65
N VAL A 176 12.79 6.98 8.89
CA VAL A 176 14.12 7.25 8.30
C VAL A 176 15.18 7.13 9.39
N VAL A 177 16.21 6.33 9.13
CA VAL A 177 17.34 6.13 10.03
C VAL A 177 18.63 6.63 9.37
N VAL A 178 19.29 7.57 10.00
CA VAL A 178 20.51 8.22 9.50
C VAL A 178 21.72 7.66 10.24
N LEU A 179 22.72 7.23 9.46
CA LEU A 179 23.88 6.47 9.93
C LEU A 179 25.18 7.20 9.55
N PRO A 180 25.79 8.01 10.44
CA PRO A 180 27.10 8.60 10.18
C PRO A 180 28.16 7.53 9.92
N GLU A 181 28.93 7.67 8.83
CA GLU A 181 29.90 6.65 8.39
C GLU A 181 31.02 6.39 9.39
N ASP A 182 31.44 7.40 10.16
CA ASP A 182 32.44 7.27 11.22
C ASP A 182 31.90 6.49 12.43
N MET A 183 30.59 6.59 12.74
CA MET A 183 29.95 5.78 13.77
C MET A 183 29.83 4.32 13.36
N LEU A 184 29.59 4.03 12.07
CA LEU A 184 29.43 2.66 11.59
C LEU A 184 30.70 1.80 11.72
N VAL A 185 31.89 2.40 11.74
CA VAL A 185 33.16 1.69 11.92
C VAL A 185 33.67 1.67 13.36
N GLU A 186 32.96 2.34 14.29
CA GLU A 186 33.26 2.22 15.72
C GLU A 186 32.95 0.82 16.23
N GLN A 187 33.75 0.36 17.20
CA GLN A 187 33.60 -0.96 17.80
C GLN A 187 32.59 -0.93 18.96
N THR A 188 31.74 -1.93 19.05
CA THR A 188 30.75 -2.08 20.14
C THR A 188 30.59 -3.54 20.55
N ASP A 189 30.32 -3.74 21.82
CA ASP A 189 29.87 -4.99 22.43
C ASP A 189 28.39 -4.91 22.89
N ALA A 190 27.65 -3.90 22.40
CA ALA A 190 26.26 -3.70 22.77
C ALA A 190 25.41 -4.94 22.43
N PRO A 191 24.64 -5.47 23.40
CA PRO A 191 23.84 -6.65 23.17
C PRO A 191 22.68 -6.36 22.21
N LEU A 192 22.31 -7.36 21.41
CA LEU A 192 21.12 -7.33 20.57
C LEU A 192 19.87 -7.14 21.44
N LYS A 193 18.85 -6.52 20.86
CA LYS A 193 17.58 -6.24 21.54
C LYS A 193 16.46 -7.11 20.96
N SER A 194 15.65 -7.68 21.83
CA SER A 194 14.43 -8.35 21.40
C SER A 194 13.44 -7.34 20.82
N ARG A 195 12.95 -7.59 19.60
CA ARG A 195 11.85 -6.82 19.02
C ARG A 195 10.53 -7.28 19.65
N THR A 196 9.76 -6.34 20.18
CA THR A 196 8.40 -6.60 20.65
C THR A 196 7.44 -5.87 19.71
N THR A 197 6.63 -6.61 18.95
CA THR A 197 5.58 -6.01 18.13
C THR A 197 4.53 -5.37 19.03
N PRO A 198 4.24 -4.08 18.88
CA PRO A 198 3.23 -3.40 19.67
C PRO A 198 1.86 -4.05 19.49
N ALA A 199 1.12 -4.21 20.59
CA ALA A 199 -0.24 -4.70 20.53
C ALA A 199 -1.14 -3.70 19.78
N PRO A 200 -2.17 -4.17 19.05
CA PRO A 200 -3.12 -3.29 18.38
C PRO A 200 -3.92 -2.48 19.41
N VAL A 201 -4.33 -1.27 19.04
CA VAL A 201 -5.19 -0.44 19.86
C VAL A 201 -6.60 -1.02 19.84
N LEU A 202 -7.12 -1.36 21.04
CA LEU A 202 -8.49 -1.89 21.18
C LEU A 202 -9.51 -0.74 21.21
N PRO A 203 -10.72 -0.95 20.69
CA PRO A 203 -11.80 0.04 20.82
C PRO A 203 -12.34 0.10 22.24
N ASP A 204 -12.90 1.26 22.62
CA ASP A 204 -13.70 1.36 23.84
C ASP A 204 -15.11 0.82 23.61
N ALA A 205 -15.71 0.25 24.67
CA ALA A 205 -17.01 -0.40 24.60
C ALA A 205 -18.17 0.57 24.23
N HIS A 206 -18.07 1.85 24.61
CA HIS A 206 -19.09 2.85 24.29
C HIS A 206 -19.12 3.15 22.79
N SER A 207 -17.94 3.35 22.16
CA SER A 207 -17.84 3.56 20.71
C SER A 207 -18.37 2.36 19.93
N VAL A 208 -18.11 1.13 20.37
CA VAL A 208 -18.65 -0.09 19.74
C VAL A 208 -20.17 -0.14 19.85
N GLN A 209 -20.72 0.13 21.05
CA GLN A 209 -22.17 0.14 21.31
C GLN A 209 -22.89 1.19 20.45
N GLU A 210 -22.33 2.40 20.38
CA GLU A 210 -22.94 3.49 19.64
C GLU A 210 -22.85 3.28 18.12
N ALA A 211 -21.73 2.73 17.63
CA ALA A 211 -21.62 2.30 16.23
C ALA A 211 -22.64 1.21 15.87
N HIS A 212 -22.79 0.20 16.76
CA HIS A 212 -23.80 -0.84 16.58
C HIS A 212 -25.21 -0.24 16.54
N ARG A 213 -25.55 0.68 17.45
CA ARG A 213 -26.85 1.37 17.48
C ARG A 213 -27.12 2.11 16.18
N LEU A 214 -26.18 2.96 15.72
CA LEU A 214 -26.32 3.70 14.47
C LEU A 214 -26.52 2.77 13.27
N LEU A 215 -25.69 1.73 13.15
CA LEU A 215 -25.81 0.75 12.07
C LEU A 215 -27.11 -0.05 12.16
N SER A 216 -27.61 -0.36 13.37
CA SER A 216 -28.86 -1.12 13.54
C SER A 216 -30.13 -0.32 13.30
N GLU A 217 -30.09 0.99 13.40
CA GLU A 217 -31.23 1.89 13.13
C GLU A 217 -31.26 2.38 11.67
N ALA A 218 -30.16 2.33 10.93
CA ALA A 218 -30.05 2.85 9.58
C ALA A 218 -30.88 2.06 8.55
N GLU A 219 -31.49 2.73 7.58
CA GLU A 219 -32.17 2.13 6.41
C GLU A 219 -31.21 1.93 5.22
N LYS A 220 -30.19 2.80 5.10
CA LYS A 220 -29.23 2.85 3.99
C LYS A 220 -27.77 2.89 4.50
N PRO A 221 -27.34 1.92 5.31
CA PRO A 221 -25.98 1.92 5.85
C PRO A 221 -24.94 1.58 4.76
N LEU A 222 -23.78 2.25 4.82
CA LEU A 222 -22.63 2.03 3.95
C LEU A 222 -21.35 1.96 4.78
N ILE A 223 -20.60 0.87 4.66
CA ILE A 223 -19.25 0.74 5.20
C ILE A 223 -18.24 0.98 4.08
N ILE A 224 -17.20 1.77 4.36
CA ILE A 224 -16.08 2.03 3.43
C ILE A 224 -14.82 1.49 4.07
N LEU A 225 -14.34 0.37 3.54
CA LEU A 225 -13.15 -0.32 4.03
C LEU A 225 -11.89 0.26 3.39
N GLY A 226 -10.99 0.80 4.22
CA GLY A 226 -9.64 1.19 3.85
C GLY A 226 -8.60 0.18 4.30
N SER A 227 -7.35 0.40 3.91
CA SER A 227 -6.22 -0.38 4.39
C SER A 227 -5.30 0.51 5.20
N THR A 228 -5.41 0.42 6.50
CA THR A 228 -4.36 0.83 7.38
C THR A 228 -3.91 -0.41 8.16
N GLY A 229 -2.63 -0.76 7.99
CA GLY A 229 -2.10 -2.02 8.50
C GLY A 229 -2.51 -3.26 7.67
N TYR A 230 -1.67 -4.29 7.75
CA TYR A 230 -1.91 -5.57 7.11
C TYR A 230 -2.83 -6.43 8.00
N ALA A 231 -4.00 -6.76 7.51
CA ALA A 231 -4.97 -7.59 8.22
C ALA A 231 -5.81 -8.39 7.21
N PRO A 232 -5.29 -9.54 6.71
CA PRO A 232 -5.97 -10.34 5.69
C PRO A 232 -7.34 -10.86 6.14
N GLU A 233 -7.57 -11.00 7.45
CA GLU A 233 -8.85 -11.45 8.00
C GLU A 233 -9.94 -10.36 7.98
N LEU A 234 -9.58 -9.09 7.88
CA LEU A 234 -10.50 -7.97 7.99
C LEU A 234 -11.53 -7.96 6.86
N GLY A 235 -11.10 -8.14 5.63
CA GLY A 235 -11.99 -8.17 4.46
C GLY A 235 -13.10 -9.22 4.57
N PRO A 236 -12.78 -10.50 4.78
CA PRO A 236 -13.76 -11.56 5.02
C PRO A 236 -14.69 -11.28 6.19
N LEU A 237 -14.17 -10.81 7.32
CA LEU A 237 -14.97 -10.49 8.52
C LEU A 237 -15.99 -9.38 8.24
N VAL A 238 -15.57 -8.30 7.60
CA VAL A 238 -16.46 -7.18 7.24
C VAL A 238 -17.49 -7.61 6.20
N THR A 239 -17.06 -8.40 5.19
CA THR A 239 -17.95 -8.91 4.14
C THR A 239 -19.08 -9.76 4.72
N ASP A 240 -18.74 -10.70 5.63
CA ASP A 240 -19.73 -11.54 6.32
C ASP A 240 -20.69 -10.72 7.19
N TYR A 241 -20.17 -9.78 7.97
CA TYR A 241 -20.97 -8.87 8.77
C TYR A 241 -21.97 -8.06 7.92
N CYS A 242 -21.49 -7.48 6.82
CA CYS A 242 -22.32 -6.70 5.89
C CYS A 242 -23.39 -7.57 5.22
N GLY A 243 -23.05 -8.77 4.79
CA GLY A 243 -23.99 -9.71 4.15
C GLY A 243 -25.12 -10.13 5.08
N ARG A 244 -24.83 -10.41 6.36
CA ARG A 244 -25.82 -10.78 7.35
C ARG A 244 -26.76 -9.63 7.70
N ASN A 245 -26.24 -8.40 7.75
CA ASN A 245 -26.96 -7.22 8.22
C ASN A 245 -27.57 -6.35 7.11
N GLY A 246 -27.44 -6.75 5.84
CA GLY A 246 -27.94 -5.96 4.70
C GLY A 246 -27.24 -4.61 4.55
N ILE A 247 -25.96 -4.51 4.92
CA ILE A 247 -25.14 -3.31 4.85
C ILE A 247 -24.36 -3.29 3.54
N ALA A 248 -24.39 -2.18 2.81
CA ALA A 248 -23.55 -2.03 1.63
C ALA A 248 -22.08 -1.85 2.03
N LEU A 249 -21.16 -2.48 1.27
CA LEU A 249 -19.71 -2.47 1.54
C LEU A 249 -18.94 -1.95 0.34
N ALA A 250 -18.25 -0.85 0.51
CA ALA A 250 -17.36 -0.28 -0.49
C ALA A 250 -15.89 -0.39 -0.05
N ALA A 251 -14.97 -0.39 -1.03
CA ALA A 251 -13.55 -0.26 -0.79
C ALA A 251 -13.08 1.21 -0.97
N ALA A 252 -12.09 1.63 -0.22
CA ALA A 252 -11.40 2.89 -0.46
C ALA A 252 -10.63 2.86 -1.80
N HIS A 253 -10.27 4.05 -2.30
CA HIS A 253 -9.54 4.21 -3.56
C HIS A 253 -8.34 3.26 -3.67
N ARG A 254 -8.27 2.49 -4.76
CA ARG A 254 -7.20 1.50 -5.04
C ARG A 254 -7.06 0.39 -3.98
N ARG A 255 -8.15 0.09 -3.27
CA ARG A 255 -8.20 -0.97 -2.24
C ARG A 255 -9.28 -2.02 -2.51
N MET A 256 -9.75 -2.14 -3.78
CA MET A 256 -10.80 -3.05 -4.18
C MET A 256 -10.53 -4.53 -3.82
N HIS A 257 -9.28 -4.93 -3.70
CA HIS A 257 -8.87 -6.29 -3.34
C HIS A 257 -9.07 -6.65 -1.86
N LEU A 258 -9.42 -5.67 -1.01
CA LEU A 258 -9.72 -5.92 0.40
C LEU A 258 -11.05 -6.64 0.59
N VAL A 259 -11.92 -6.58 -0.42
CA VAL A 259 -13.28 -7.15 -0.39
C VAL A 259 -13.42 -8.12 -1.55
N ASP A 260 -14.11 -9.22 -1.33
CA ASP A 260 -14.55 -10.06 -2.45
C ASP A 260 -15.62 -9.32 -3.25
N ASN A 261 -15.25 -8.88 -4.46
CA ASN A 261 -16.13 -8.11 -5.33
C ASN A 261 -17.31 -8.94 -5.88
N SER A 262 -17.28 -10.25 -5.75
CA SER A 262 -18.43 -11.13 -6.09
C SER A 262 -19.51 -11.15 -5.00
N SER A 263 -19.21 -10.64 -3.82
CA SER A 263 -20.16 -10.56 -2.70
C SER A 263 -21.34 -9.65 -3.06
N PRO A 264 -22.61 -10.08 -2.81
CA PRO A 264 -23.77 -9.21 -2.97
C PRO A 264 -23.75 -7.95 -2.10
N ALA A 265 -22.89 -7.91 -1.07
CA ALA A 265 -22.69 -6.72 -0.24
C ALA A 265 -21.80 -5.67 -0.92
N TYR A 266 -20.98 -6.05 -1.90
CA TYR A 266 -20.03 -5.14 -2.51
C TYR A 266 -20.68 -4.08 -3.38
N ALA A 267 -20.41 -2.81 -3.07
CA ALA A 267 -21.02 -1.63 -3.69
C ALA A 267 -20.06 -0.85 -4.61
N GLY A 268 -18.83 -1.35 -4.80
CA GLY A 268 -17.82 -0.68 -5.60
C GLY A 268 -16.70 -0.05 -4.78
N THR A 269 -16.01 0.90 -5.39
CA THR A 269 -14.87 1.58 -4.77
C THR A 269 -14.98 3.09 -4.97
N PHE A 270 -14.44 3.85 -4.03
CA PHE A 270 -14.17 5.25 -4.22
C PHE A 270 -13.17 5.44 -5.37
N GLU A 271 -13.44 6.39 -6.23
CA GLU A 271 -12.56 6.75 -7.34
C GLU A 271 -12.43 8.28 -7.45
N PHE A 272 -11.39 8.75 -8.11
CA PHE A 272 -11.31 10.13 -8.53
C PHE A 272 -12.36 10.40 -9.63
N GLY A 273 -13.24 11.34 -9.37
CA GLY A 273 -14.36 11.67 -10.26
C GLY A 273 -15.59 10.81 -9.99
N ARG A 274 -16.68 11.09 -10.68
CA ARG A 274 -17.98 10.45 -10.43
C ARG A 274 -17.95 8.98 -10.81
N SER A 275 -17.85 8.13 -9.81
CA SER A 275 -18.13 6.70 -9.93
C SER A 275 -19.61 6.42 -9.61
N VAL A 276 -20.00 5.17 -9.77
CA VAL A 276 -21.35 4.73 -9.39
C VAL A 276 -21.59 4.91 -7.90
N LEU A 277 -20.57 4.69 -7.08
CA LEU A 277 -20.66 4.84 -5.63
C LEU A 277 -20.93 6.29 -5.24
N GLU A 278 -20.19 7.25 -5.82
CA GLU A 278 -20.35 8.69 -5.51
C GLU A 278 -21.73 9.22 -5.88
N ASN A 279 -22.33 8.71 -6.96
CA ASN A 279 -23.70 9.07 -7.34
C ASN A 279 -24.76 8.59 -6.35
N ASN A 280 -24.47 7.57 -5.54
CA ASN A 280 -25.41 6.93 -4.63
C ASN A 280 -25.07 7.18 -3.15
N ALA A 281 -23.83 7.47 -2.80
CA ALA A 281 -23.38 7.56 -1.41
C ALA A 281 -24.06 8.67 -0.62
N ASP A 282 -24.45 9.78 -1.26
CA ASP A 282 -25.22 10.87 -0.65
C ASP A 282 -26.61 10.43 -0.16
N GLU A 283 -27.14 9.30 -0.63
CA GLU A 283 -28.39 8.73 -0.14
C GLU A 283 -28.22 7.91 1.16
N ALA A 284 -26.97 7.54 1.52
CA ALA A 284 -26.73 6.77 2.74
C ALA A 284 -27.08 7.60 3.98
N ASP A 285 -27.76 6.98 4.95
CA ASP A 285 -28.12 7.60 6.23
C ASP A 285 -27.08 7.36 7.33
N VAL A 286 -26.23 6.33 7.15
CA VAL A 286 -25.04 6.09 7.96
C VAL A 286 -23.88 5.70 7.06
N ILE A 287 -22.73 6.38 7.22
CA ILE A 287 -21.46 5.98 6.64
C ILE A 287 -20.46 5.60 7.73
N PHE A 288 -19.82 4.45 7.55
CA PHE A 288 -18.77 3.97 8.43
C PHE A 288 -17.44 3.89 7.68
N PHE A 289 -16.54 4.83 7.96
CA PHE A 289 -15.14 4.80 7.49
C PHE A 289 -14.33 3.88 8.41
N LEU A 290 -14.02 2.70 7.93
CA LEU A 290 -13.25 1.68 8.66
C LEU A 290 -11.84 1.55 8.09
N GLY A 291 -10.83 2.09 8.78
CA GLY A 291 -9.45 2.12 8.30
C GLY A 291 -9.25 2.96 7.04
N SER A 292 -10.18 3.84 6.71
CA SER A 292 -10.13 4.74 5.56
C SER A 292 -9.86 6.17 6.00
N ARG A 293 -9.14 6.92 5.17
CA ARG A 293 -8.87 8.34 5.34
C ARG A 293 -9.61 9.13 4.26
N PRO A 294 -10.87 9.53 4.50
CA PRO A 294 -11.59 10.37 3.56
C PRO A 294 -10.87 11.73 3.40
N ASP A 295 -10.81 12.22 2.18
CA ASP A 295 -10.17 13.47 1.81
C ASP A 295 -11.02 14.24 0.78
N PRO A 296 -10.67 15.49 0.41
CA PRO A 296 -11.39 16.25 -0.59
C PRO A 296 -11.54 15.55 -1.95
N ASN A 297 -10.53 14.80 -2.39
CA ASN A 297 -10.56 14.15 -3.71
C ASN A 297 -11.56 12.99 -3.77
N THR A 298 -11.82 12.36 -2.62
CA THR A 298 -12.72 11.21 -2.50
C THR A 298 -14.08 11.55 -1.91
N GLY A 299 -14.29 12.77 -1.38
CA GLY A 299 -15.51 13.13 -0.66
C GLY A 299 -16.01 14.56 -0.91
N GLU A 300 -15.38 15.34 -1.80
CA GLU A 300 -15.74 16.75 -1.97
C GLU A 300 -17.19 16.95 -2.44
N GLU A 301 -17.71 16.05 -3.26
CA GLU A 301 -19.05 16.10 -3.81
C GLU A 301 -20.13 15.65 -2.80
N TRP A 302 -19.74 15.14 -1.63
CA TRP A 302 -20.66 14.66 -0.60
C TRP A 302 -21.12 15.79 0.34
N GLU A 303 -21.92 16.72 -0.20
CA GLU A 303 -22.34 17.92 0.50
C GLU A 303 -23.12 17.63 1.78
N ASN A 304 -23.94 16.57 1.81
CA ASN A 304 -24.72 16.16 2.97
C ASN A 304 -23.83 15.77 4.16
N TYR A 305 -22.62 15.26 3.91
CA TYR A 305 -21.67 14.86 4.95
C TYR A 305 -20.75 15.99 5.38
N ARG A 306 -20.48 16.97 4.51
CA ARG A 306 -19.63 18.13 4.80
C ARG A 306 -20.34 19.20 5.62
N GLY A 307 -21.65 19.35 5.40
CA GLY A 307 -22.40 20.51 5.89
C GLY A 307 -22.94 20.36 7.32
N GLY A 308 -22.89 19.19 7.95
CA GLY A 308 -23.39 18.93 9.29
C GLY A 308 -24.55 19.82 9.68
N ALA A 309 -25.80 19.51 9.37
CA ALA A 309 -26.98 20.25 9.79
C ALA A 309 -27.08 21.73 9.36
N ALA A 310 -26.36 22.19 8.35
CA ALA A 310 -26.44 23.58 7.87
C ALA A 310 -27.88 23.97 7.45
N ASN A 311 -28.72 23.00 7.13
CA ASN A 311 -30.13 23.19 6.73
C ASN A 311 -31.14 22.72 7.78
N GLY A 312 -30.72 22.45 9.03
CA GLY A 312 -31.63 22.03 10.10
C GLY A 312 -32.19 20.60 9.98
N GLN A 313 -31.72 19.81 9.01
CA GLN A 313 -31.95 18.36 8.96
C GLN A 313 -30.82 17.66 9.69
N ALA A 314 -31.15 16.60 10.44
CA ALA A 314 -30.13 15.73 11.00
C ALA A 314 -29.32 15.15 9.82
N GLY A 315 -28.05 15.48 9.73
CA GLY A 315 -27.17 14.92 8.73
C GLY A 315 -27.00 13.41 8.94
N PRO A 316 -26.47 12.68 7.93
CA PRO A 316 -26.21 11.25 8.06
C PRO A 316 -25.25 10.96 9.21
N GLY A 317 -25.42 9.78 9.85
CA GLY A 317 -24.53 9.30 10.88
C GLY A 317 -23.14 9.00 10.30
N VAL A 318 -22.06 9.53 10.89
CA VAL A 318 -20.69 9.22 10.49
C VAL A 318 -19.98 8.48 11.60
N ILE A 319 -19.52 7.26 11.31
CA ILE A 319 -18.64 6.46 12.17
C ILE A 319 -17.26 6.48 11.53
N HIS A 320 -16.21 6.80 12.29
CA HIS A 320 -14.83 6.85 11.80
C HIS A 320 -13.91 6.12 12.76
N VAL A 321 -13.38 4.98 12.32
CA VAL A 321 -12.39 4.16 13.04
C VAL A 321 -11.08 4.18 12.29
N TYR A 322 -10.03 4.67 12.95
CA TYR A 322 -8.70 4.78 12.39
C TYR A 322 -7.64 4.71 13.50
N PRO A 323 -6.43 4.12 13.29
CA PRO A 323 -5.44 3.99 14.36
C PRO A 323 -4.87 5.32 14.87
N ASP A 324 -4.74 6.34 14.00
CA ASP A 324 -4.26 7.67 14.37
C ASP A 324 -5.45 8.58 14.73
N PRO A 325 -5.56 9.04 16.00
CA PRO A 325 -6.64 9.93 16.42
C PRO A 325 -6.66 11.27 15.68
N ASN A 326 -5.54 11.71 15.10
CA ASN A 326 -5.46 12.97 14.36
C ASN A 326 -6.11 12.91 12.97
N VAL A 327 -6.45 11.72 12.48
CA VAL A 327 -7.15 11.51 11.21
C VAL A 327 -8.65 11.58 11.39
N ILE A 328 -9.14 11.17 12.57
CA ILE A 328 -10.56 11.06 12.87
C ILE A 328 -11.25 12.43 12.81
N GLY A 329 -12.33 12.51 12.04
CA GLY A 329 -13.11 13.74 11.92
C GLY A 329 -12.41 14.89 11.16
N ARG A 330 -11.24 14.64 10.56
CA ARG A 330 -10.47 15.69 9.86
C ARG A 330 -11.22 16.28 8.67
N PHE A 331 -11.97 15.47 7.94
CA PHE A 331 -12.71 15.88 6.76
C PHE A 331 -14.23 15.85 6.99
N PHE A 332 -14.79 14.73 7.48
CA PHE A 332 -16.18 14.64 7.88
C PHE A 332 -16.29 14.65 9.41
N PRO A 333 -17.17 15.47 10.01
CA PRO A 333 -17.46 15.38 11.44
C PRO A 333 -17.96 13.99 11.80
N ALA A 334 -17.32 13.32 12.74
CA ALA A 334 -17.70 11.99 13.18
C ALA A 334 -18.69 12.04 14.36
N HIS A 335 -19.79 11.28 14.30
CA HIS A 335 -20.70 11.04 15.42
C HIS A 335 -20.07 10.02 16.38
N VAL A 336 -19.42 8.99 15.83
CA VAL A 336 -18.59 8.05 16.56
C VAL A 336 -17.19 8.12 15.96
N GLY A 337 -16.22 8.62 16.71
CA GLY A 337 -14.83 8.71 16.31
C GLY A 337 -13.94 8.01 17.33
N THR A 338 -13.27 6.92 16.95
CA THR A 338 -12.39 6.19 17.88
C THR A 338 -11.07 5.78 17.25
N ALA A 339 -9.99 6.00 18.02
CA ALA A 339 -8.67 5.51 17.65
C ALA A 339 -8.58 4.02 18.01
N ALA A 340 -8.65 3.16 17.00
CA ALA A 340 -8.58 1.72 17.18
C ALA A 340 -8.07 1.02 15.91
N SER A 341 -7.55 -0.19 16.07
CA SER A 341 -7.33 -1.11 14.97
C SER A 341 -8.66 -1.44 14.28
N PRO A 342 -8.77 -1.28 12.95
CA PRO A 342 -9.98 -1.66 12.22
C PRO A 342 -10.41 -3.12 12.44
N LEU A 343 -9.45 -4.04 12.49
CA LEU A 343 -9.71 -5.46 12.74
C LEU A 343 -10.29 -5.68 14.16
N GLU A 344 -9.67 -5.07 15.18
CA GLU A 344 -10.12 -5.24 16.56
C GLU A 344 -11.48 -4.56 16.79
N PHE A 345 -11.74 -3.43 16.12
CA PHE A 345 -13.06 -2.80 16.16
C PHE A 345 -14.14 -3.70 15.57
N MET A 346 -13.88 -4.31 14.41
CA MET A 346 -14.84 -5.23 13.79
C MET A 346 -15.06 -6.50 14.61
N ARG A 347 -14.02 -7.05 15.23
CA ARG A 347 -14.16 -8.19 16.16
C ARG A 347 -15.06 -7.83 17.33
N ALA A 348 -14.84 -6.69 17.96
CA ALA A 348 -15.65 -6.21 19.07
C ALA A 348 -17.10 -5.91 18.65
N LEU A 349 -17.32 -5.37 17.44
CA LEU A 349 -18.66 -5.10 16.89
C LEU A 349 -19.44 -6.39 16.64
N VAL A 350 -18.81 -7.41 16.07
CA VAL A 350 -19.41 -8.73 15.85
C VAL A 350 -19.70 -9.46 17.16
N GLU A 351 -18.79 -9.36 18.14
CA GLU A 351 -18.98 -9.93 19.49
C GLU A 351 -20.16 -9.26 20.22
N HIS A 352 -20.27 -7.92 20.11
CA HIS A 352 -21.37 -7.17 20.71
C HIS A 352 -22.72 -7.59 20.13
N GLU A 353 -22.81 -7.79 18.80
CA GLU A 353 -24.02 -8.32 18.13
C GLU A 353 -24.40 -9.71 18.67
N GLY A 354 -23.44 -10.61 18.85
CA GLY A 354 -23.67 -11.98 19.34
C GLY A 354 -24.02 -12.05 20.82
N GLY A 355 -23.49 -11.12 21.65
CA GLY A 355 -23.68 -11.09 23.11
C GLY A 355 -25.07 -10.61 23.54
N GLY A 356 -25.75 -9.85 22.71
CA GLY A 356 -27.13 -9.41 22.94
C GLY A 356 -28.18 -10.53 22.91
N SER A 357 -27.83 -11.73 22.45
CA SER A 357 -28.72 -12.90 22.39
C SER A 357 -28.74 -13.77 23.67
N GLY A 358 -28.04 -13.33 24.72
CA GLY A 358 -27.81 -14.08 25.97
C GLY A 358 -28.92 -13.98 27.04
N ASP A 359 -29.93 -13.13 26.90
CA ASP A 359 -31.08 -13.10 27.81
C ASP A 359 -32.33 -13.49 27.03
N GLY A 360 -32.87 -14.66 27.33
CA GLY A 360 -33.89 -15.43 26.61
C GLY A 360 -35.23 -14.69 26.33
N GLY A 361 -35.16 -13.72 25.46
CA GLY A 361 -36.31 -13.16 24.80
C GLY A 361 -36.25 -13.50 23.32
N ALA A 362 -37.05 -14.45 22.86
CA ALA A 362 -37.38 -14.55 21.45
C ALA A 362 -37.89 -13.15 21.04
N ALA A 363 -37.01 -12.38 20.35
CA ALA A 363 -37.42 -11.15 19.71
C ALA A 363 -38.50 -11.54 18.69
N GLY A 364 -39.75 -11.34 19.08
CA GLY A 364 -40.86 -11.37 18.16
C GLY A 364 -40.63 -10.27 17.14
N GLY A 365 -40.11 -10.63 15.96
CA GLY A 365 -39.90 -9.70 14.86
C GLY A 365 -41.22 -9.04 14.53
N GLY A 366 -41.39 -7.78 14.96
CA GLY A 366 -42.53 -6.97 14.59
C GLY A 366 -42.48 -6.66 13.10
N ALA A 367 -43.62 -6.30 12.51
CA ALA A 367 -43.68 -5.88 11.10
C ALA A 367 -42.69 -4.75 10.76
N GLY A 368 -42.25 -3.94 11.74
CA GLY A 368 -41.24 -2.88 11.61
C GLY A 368 -39.85 -3.41 11.36
N ASP A 369 -39.44 -4.48 12.06
CA ASP A 369 -38.11 -5.09 11.90
C ASP A 369 -37.97 -5.75 10.53
N SER A 370 -39.07 -6.35 10.00
CA SER A 370 -39.08 -6.92 8.65
C SER A 370 -38.96 -5.83 7.59
N ALA A 371 -39.65 -4.69 7.75
CA ALA A 371 -39.63 -3.60 6.79
C ALA A 371 -38.22 -2.94 6.70
N LEU A 372 -37.56 -2.73 7.84
CA LEU A 372 -36.20 -2.20 7.89
C LEU A 372 -35.22 -3.17 7.23
N ALA A 373 -35.28 -4.46 7.51
CA ALA A 373 -34.44 -5.48 6.90
C ALA A 373 -34.64 -5.54 5.38
N ASP A 374 -35.86 -5.39 4.89
CA ASP A 374 -36.16 -5.38 3.45
C ASP A 374 -35.65 -4.11 2.80
N ALA A 375 -35.76 -2.93 3.44
CA ALA A 375 -35.20 -1.67 2.93
C ALA A 375 -33.69 -1.75 2.79
N ARG A 376 -32.98 -2.29 3.77
CA ARG A 376 -31.51 -2.51 3.73
C ARG A 376 -31.07 -3.43 2.59
N ARG A 377 -31.75 -4.56 2.44
CA ARG A 377 -31.43 -5.50 1.34
C ARG A 377 -31.70 -4.89 -0.02
N ALA A 378 -32.74 -4.10 -0.15
CA ALA A 378 -33.03 -3.36 -1.38
C ALA A 378 -31.94 -2.32 -1.68
N TRP A 379 -31.47 -1.60 -0.66
CA TRP A 379 -30.36 -0.65 -0.76
C TRP A 379 -29.04 -1.34 -1.15
N GLN A 380 -28.64 -2.38 -0.42
CA GLN A 380 -27.45 -3.19 -0.71
C GLN A 380 -27.49 -3.72 -2.14
N LYS A 381 -28.61 -4.32 -2.54
CA LYS A 381 -28.79 -4.85 -3.89
C LYS A 381 -28.71 -3.76 -4.96
N LYS A 382 -29.33 -2.60 -4.74
CA LYS A 382 -29.25 -1.46 -5.68
C LYS A 382 -27.81 -1.08 -5.95
N LEU A 383 -27.01 -0.88 -4.88
CA LEU A 383 -25.61 -0.47 -5.04
C LEU A 383 -24.76 -1.54 -5.72
N HIS A 384 -24.98 -2.81 -5.39
CA HIS A 384 -24.30 -3.93 -6.05
C HIS A 384 -24.64 -4.02 -7.54
N ASP A 385 -25.92 -3.94 -7.90
CA ASP A 385 -26.38 -4.01 -9.29
C ASP A 385 -25.84 -2.82 -10.12
N ASP A 386 -25.85 -1.62 -9.55
CA ASP A 386 -25.32 -0.41 -10.17
C ASP A 386 -23.82 -0.56 -10.47
N TRP A 387 -23.04 -1.08 -9.50
CA TRP A 387 -21.62 -1.37 -9.67
C TRP A 387 -21.36 -2.49 -10.70
N ALA A 388 -22.07 -3.61 -10.61
CA ALA A 388 -21.92 -4.73 -11.55
C ALA A 388 -22.22 -4.29 -13.00
N GLY A 389 -23.31 -3.53 -13.18
CA GLY A 389 -23.66 -2.93 -14.46
C GLY A 389 -22.63 -1.91 -14.97
N TYR A 390 -21.95 -1.20 -14.06
CA TYR A 390 -20.85 -0.29 -14.42
C TYR A 390 -19.65 -1.05 -14.96
N ILE A 391 -19.20 -2.12 -14.30
CA ILE A 391 -18.10 -2.98 -14.77
C ILE A 391 -18.45 -3.59 -16.13
N GLU A 392 -19.66 -4.14 -16.29
CA GLU A 392 -20.09 -4.74 -17.55
C GLU A 392 -20.07 -3.72 -18.71
N ARG A 393 -20.59 -2.51 -18.49
CA ARG A 393 -20.56 -1.44 -19.49
C ARG A 393 -19.13 -1.05 -19.86
N ASN A 394 -18.23 -0.89 -18.88
CA ASN A 394 -16.83 -0.53 -19.15
C ASN A 394 -16.12 -1.61 -19.97
N LEU A 395 -16.33 -2.89 -19.67
CA LEU A 395 -15.79 -3.99 -20.47
C LEU A 395 -16.23 -3.95 -21.94
N GLN A 396 -17.41 -3.40 -22.23
CA GLN A 396 -17.94 -3.31 -23.59
C GLN A 396 -17.56 -2.02 -24.31
N THR A 397 -17.42 -0.90 -23.58
CA THR A 397 -17.39 0.44 -24.20
C THR A 397 -16.10 1.22 -23.94
N SER A 398 -15.30 0.87 -22.93
CA SER A 398 -14.03 1.56 -22.68
C SER A 398 -12.92 1.11 -23.63
N LEU A 399 -11.93 1.97 -23.84
CA LEU A 399 -10.76 1.66 -24.69
C LEU A 399 -10.05 0.36 -24.24
N GLY A 400 -9.90 0.17 -22.93
CA GLY A 400 -9.26 -1.02 -22.35
C GLY A 400 -10.17 -2.24 -22.24
N GLY A 401 -11.51 -2.06 -22.36
CA GLY A 401 -12.49 -3.11 -22.09
C GLY A 401 -12.29 -4.38 -22.90
N PRO A 402 -12.19 -4.32 -24.24
CA PRO A 402 -11.96 -5.51 -25.06
C PRO A 402 -10.66 -6.25 -24.74
N PHE A 403 -9.57 -5.54 -24.40
CA PHE A 403 -8.31 -6.13 -23.95
C PHE A 403 -8.47 -6.82 -22.59
N MET A 404 -9.17 -6.16 -21.68
CA MET A 404 -9.39 -6.71 -20.32
C MET A 404 -10.37 -7.89 -20.32
N GLN A 405 -11.29 -8.01 -21.27
CA GLN A 405 -12.08 -9.24 -21.46
C GLN A 405 -11.16 -10.44 -21.73
N LYS A 406 -10.16 -10.28 -22.63
CA LYS A 406 -9.17 -11.32 -22.94
C LYS A 406 -8.30 -11.64 -21.74
N PHE A 407 -7.85 -10.58 -21.02
CA PHE A 407 -7.05 -10.73 -19.80
C PHE A 407 -7.82 -11.50 -18.71
N ASN A 408 -9.03 -11.09 -18.38
CA ASN A 408 -9.86 -11.71 -17.34
C ASN A 408 -10.24 -13.17 -17.64
N ALA A 409 -10.28 -13.56 -18.92
CA ALA A 409 -10.55 -14.95 -19.31
C ALA A 409 -9.34 -15.89 -19.04
N ARG A 410 -8.12 -15.34 -18.83
CA ARG A 410 -6.88 -16.12 -18.68
C ARG A 410 -6.27 -16.04 -17.30
N PHE A 411 -6.47 -14.93 -16.60
CA PHE A 411 -5.88 -14.66 -15.29
C PHE A 411 -6.97 -14.64 -14.22
N ASP A 412 -6.84 -15.55 -13.28
CA ASP A 412 -7.78 -15.76 -12.18
C ASP A 412 -7.67 -14.72 -11.05
N ALA A 413 -8.42 -14.94 -9.98
CA ALA A 413 -8.46 -14.09 -8.79
C ALA A 413 -7.14 -14.09 -8.01
N GLU A 414 -6.32 -15.14 -8.13
CA GLU A 414 -5.04 -15.27 -7.42
C GLU A 414 -3.92 -14.43 -8.08
N THR A 415 -4.15 -13.95 -9.30
CA THR A 415 -3.19 -13.10 -10.01
C THR A 415 -3.02 -11.77 -9.30
N ILE A 416 -1.77 -11.44 -8.92
CA ILE A 416 -1.44 -10.15 -8.32
C ILE A 416 -1.20 -9.13 -9.42
N ILE A 417 -2.00 -8.07 -9.41
CA ILE A 417 -1.86 -6.96 -10.36
C ILE A 417 -1.22 -5.78 -9.68
N THR A 418 -0.23 -5.16 -10.32
CA THR A 418 0.36 -3.92 -9.86
C THR A 418 0.23 -2.83 -10.91
N ASN A 419 0.10 -1.58 -10.48
CA ASN A 419 0.11 -0.43 -11.37
C ASN A 419 0.59 0.86 -10.69
N GLY A 420 1.04 1.81 -11.49
CA GLY A 420 1.35 3.17 -11.05
C GLY A 420 0.16 4.13 -11.22
N ALA A 421 0.34 5.21 -12.00
CA ALA A 421 -0.68 6.24 -12.24
C ALA A 421 -0.77 6.63 -13.70
N GLY A 422 -1.97 7.02 -14.13
CA GLY A 422 -2.32 7.43 -15.49
C GLY A 422 -3.66 6.84 -15.92
N ASN A 423 -4.18 7.27 -17.06
CA ASN A 423 -5.50 6.81 -17.57
C ASN A 423 -5.57 5.30 -17.81
N TYR A 424 -4.44 4.66 -18.13
CA TYR A 424 -4.35 3.19 -18.26
C TYR A 424 -4.78 2.42 -16.99
N THR A 425 -4.72 3.05 -15.82
CA THR A 425 -5.16 2.40 -14.57
C THR A 425 -6.64 2.05 -14.58
N ALA A 426 -7.44 2.75 -15.39
CA ALA A 426 -8.85 2.42 -15.59
C ALA A 426 -9.04 1.01 -16.18
N TRP A 427 -8.05 0.47 -16.91
CA TRP A 427 -8.12 -0.90 -17.44
C TRP A 427 -8.29 -1.89 -16.29
N VAL A 428 -7.47 -1.80 -15.27
CA VAL A 428 -7.49 -2.74 -14.13
C VAL A 428 -8.46 -2.35 -13.02
N GLN A 429 -8.79 -1.06 -12.89
CA GLN A 429 -9.70 -0.58 -11.84
C GLN A 429 -11.17 -0.67 -12.23
N LYS A 430 -11.49 -0.46 -13.53
CA LYS A 430 -12.87 -0.36 -14.04
C LYS A 430 -13.32 -1.55 -14.90
N ASN A 431 -12.42 -2.49 -15.19
CA ASN A 431 -12.70 -3.63 -16.07
C ASN A 431 -12.30 -4.98 -15.45
N ARG A 432 -12.00 -5.03 -14.13
CA ARG A 432 -11.68 -6.27 -13.42
C ARG A 432 -12.34 -6.28 -12.05
N THR A 433 -12.68 -7.48 -11.61
CA THR A 433 -13.13 -7.78 -10.25
C THR A 433 -12.03 -8.48 -9.47
N TYR A 434 -12.01 -8.28 -8.17
CA TYR A 434 -11.02 -8.83 -7.24
C TYR A 434 -11.75 -9.64 -6.16
N SER A 435 -11.22 -10.79 -5.76
CA SER A 435 -11.84 -11.63 -4.72
C SER A 435 -10.83 -12.21 -3.72
N THR A 436 -9.55 -11.98 -3.95
CA THR A 436 -8.46 -12.53 -3.13
C THR A 436 -7.54 -11.41 -2.65
N PHE A 437 -7.08 -11.50 -1.41
CA PHE A 437 -6.07 -10.58 -0.84
C PHE A 437 -4.73 -11.31 -0.65
N PRO A 438 -3.60 -10.67 -1.03
CA PRO A 438 -3.47 -9.50 -1.88
C PRO A 438 -3.60 -9.86 -3.36
N SER A 439 -4.31 -9.06 -4.17
CA SER A 439 -4.39 -9.24 -5.62
C SER A 439 -4.33 -7.94 -6.43
N HIS A 440 -4.22 -6.78 -5.74
CA HIS A 440 -4.03 -5.49 -6.38
C HIS A 440 -3.16 -4.56 -5.54
N ILE A 441 -2.01 -4.16 -6.07
CA ILE A 441 -1.03 -3.30 -5.40
C ILE A 441 -0.83 -2.02 -6.21
N ALA A 442 -1.39 -0.93 -5.70
CA ALA A 442 -1.30 0.38 -6.33
C ALA A 442 -1.24 1.46 -5.25
N SER A 443 -0.39 2.48 -5.44
CA SER A 443 -0.25 3.54 -4.45
C SER A 443 -1.44 4.50 -4.45
N GLN A 444 -1.92 4.87 -3.28
CA GLN A 444 -2.99 5.88 -3.11
C GLN A 444 -2.53 7.27 -3.55
N SER A 445 -1.24 7.57 -3.38
CA SER A 445 -0.64 8.82 -3.83
C SER A 445 -0.67 9.01 -5.35
N GLY A 446 -1.05 7.99 -6.12
CA GLY A 446 -1.04 8.09 -7.58
C GLY A 446 0.36 8.32 -8.15
N SER A 447 1.38 7.68 -7.56
CA SER A 447 2.76 7.83 -8.00
C SER A 447 3.00 7.10 -9.32
N MET A 448 3.35 7.85 -10.36
CA MET A 448 3.90 7.26 -11.59
C MET A 448 5.19 6.48 -11.27
N GLY A 449 5.45 5.41 -12.02
CA GLY A 449 6.63 4.56 -11.82
C GLY A 449 6.51 3.53 -10.70
N TYR A 450 5.44 3.55 -9.89
CA TYR A 450 5.29 2.63 -8.75
C TYR A 450 5.05 1.17 -9.17
N GLY A 451 4.33 0.93 -10.26
CA GLY A 451 3.87 -0.42 -10.64
C GLY A 451 5.00 -1.44 -10.81
N ILE A 452 6.12 -1.04 -11.44
CA ILE A 452 7.27 -1.93 -11.68
C ILE A 452 7.97 -2.33 -10.37
N PRO A 453 8.39 -1.41 -9.46
CA PRO A 453 8.92 -1.78 -8.15
C PRO A 453 7.93 -2.59 -7.28
N ALA A 454 6.64 -2.31 -7.37
CA ALA A 454 5.61 -3.08 -6.67
C ALA A 454 5.51 -4.52 -7.20
N ALA A 455 5.66 -4.72 -8.53
CA ALA A 455 5.72 -6.05 -9.13
C ALA A 455 6.98 -6.82 -8.70
N LEU A 456 8.12 -6.12 -8.60
CA LEU A 456 9.36 -6.69 -8.06
C LEU A 456 9.11 -7.23 -6.64
N ALA A 457 8.57 -6.41 -5.74
CA ALA A 457 8.25 -6.83 -4.37
C ALA A 457 7.24 -7.98 -4.35
N ALA A 458 6.14 -7.88 -5.10
CA ALA A 458 5.10 -8.90 -5.14
C ALA A 458 5.63 -10.26 -5.63
N ALA A 459 6.49 -10.28 -6.67
CA ALA A 459 7.07 -11.50 -7.19
C ALA A 459 8.12 -12.13 -6.27
N LEU A 460 8.78 -11.32 -5.43
CA LEU A 460 9.69 -11.81 -4.39
C LEU A 460 8.93 -12.43 -3.21
N GLU A 461 7.77 -11.84 -2.82
CA GLU A 461 6.94 -12.34 -1.73
C GLU A 461 6.11 -13.58 -2.11
N HIS A 462 5.62 -13.62 -3.35
CA HIS A 462 4.68 -14.63 -3.84
C HIS A 462 5.23 -15.32 -5.08
N ARG A 463 6.33 -16.06 -4.92
CA ARG A 463 7.00 -16.78 -6.03
C ARG A 463 6.14 -17.89 -6.66
N ASP A 464 5.08 -18.29 -5.99
CA ASP A 464 4.10 -19.30 -6.42
C ASP A 464 2.88 -18.69 -7.12
N ARG A 465 2.75 -17.36 -7.15
CA ARG A 465 1.62 -16.66 -7.76
C ARG A 465 2.04 -15.90 -9.03
N THR A 466 1.10 -15.78 -9.95
CA THR A 466 1.32 -14.96 -11.14
C THR A 466 1.27 -13.47 -10.79
N VAL A 467 2.31 -12.72 -11.17
CA VAL A 467 2.38 -11.28 -11.02
C VAL A 467 2.32 -10.61 -12.38
N VAL A 468 1.40 -9.66 -12.54
CA VAL A 468 1.23 -8.85 -13.75
C VAL A 468 1.26 -7.37 -13.38
N THR A 469 2.11 -6.59 -14.06
CA THR A 469 2.15 -5.15 -13.90
C THR A 469 1.62 -4.45 -15.13
N PHE A 470 0.73 -3.47 -14.91
CA PHE A 470 0.28 -2.56 -15.96
C PHE A 470 0.97 -1.21 -15.79
N ALA A 471 1.51 -0.67 -16.86
CA ALA A 471 2.13 0.65 -16.89
C ALA A 471 1.70 1.41 -18.14
N GLY A 472 1.52 2.72 -18.05
CA GLY A 472 1.54 3.58 -19.24
C GLY A 472 2.98 3.78 -19.68
N ASP A 473 3.17 4.19 -20.91
CA ASP A 473 4.49 4.45 -21.51
C ASP A 473 5.35 5.42 -20.66
N GLY A 474 4.85 6.60 -20.35
CA GLY A 474 5.55 7.55 -19.49
C GLY A 474 5.71 7.07 -18.03
N CYS A 475 4.76 6.26 -17.53
CA CYS A 475 4.86 5.66 -16.20
C CYS A 475 5.95 4.58 -16.14
N PHE A 476 6.04 3.74 -17.17
CA PHE A 476 7.06 2.70 -17.31
C PHE A 476 8.47 3.31 -17.34
N MET A 477 8.67 4.38 -18.10
CA MET A 477 9.98 5.02 -18.25
C MET A 477 10.57 5.59 -16.95
N MET A 478 9.79 5.71 -15.88
CA MET A 478 10.30 6.21 -14.59
C MET A 478 11.07 5.15 -13.79
N ASN A 479 10.67 3.87 -13.87
CA ASN A 479 11.31 2.76 -13.13
C ASN A 479 11.42 1.47 -13.95
N GLY A 480 11.33 1.55 -15.28
CA GLY A 480 11.45 0.40 -16.17
C GLY A 480 12.79 -0.33 -16.09
N GLN A 481 13.86 0.36 -15.64
CA GLN A 481 15.18 -0.24 -15.42
C GLN A 481 15.16 -1.37 -14.37
N GLU A 482 14.16 -1.44 -13.50
CA GLU A 482 14.02 -2.52 -12.52
C GLU A 482 13.66 -3.88 -13.17
N LEU A 483 13.37 -3.91 -14.48
CA LEU A 483 13.34 -5.15 -15.25
C LEU A 483 14.68 -5.91 -15.16
N ALA A 484 15.81 -5.18 -15.11
CA ALA A 484 17.13 -5.79 -14.89
C ALA A 484 17.23 -6.44 -13.50
N THR A 485 16.61 -5.83 -12.48
CA THR A 485 16.53 -6.41 -11.13
C THR A 485 15.66 -7.66 -11.12
N MET A 486 14.49 -7.64 -11.78
CA MET A 486 13.63 -8.82 -11.91
C MET A 486 14.33 -9.97 -12.64
N ALA A 487 15.02 -9.68 -13.76
CA ALA A 487 15.75 -10.68 -14.51
C ALA A 487 16.90 -11.30 -13.69
N ALA A 488 17.67 -10.48 -12.96
CA ALA A 488 18.76 -10.93 -12.10
C ALA A 488 18.29 -11.86 -10.96
N ASN A 489 17.05 -11.69 -10.49
CA ASN A 489 16.43 -12.51 -9.44
C ASN A 489 15.56 -13.65 -10.00
N ASN A 490 15.56 -13.89 -11.30
CA ASN A 490 14.80 -14.94 -11.99
C ASN A 490 13.31 -14.91 -11.67
N LEU A 491 12.70 -13.70 -11.66
CA LEU A 491 11.29 -13.54 -11.29
C LEU A 491 10.35 -13.77 -12.47
N ASP A 492 9.20 -14.37 -12.17
CA ASP A 492 8.12 -14.59 -13.12
C ASP A 492 7.14 -13.40 -13.10
N VAL A 493 7.39 -12.42 -13.98
CA VAL A 493 6.56 -11.21 -14.08
C VAL A 493 6.13 -10.99 -15.53
N LEU A 494 4.84 -10.70 -15.73
CA LEU A 494 4.32 -10.20 -16.99
C LEU A 494 4.15 -8.67 -16.91
N VAL A 495 4.87 -7.95 -17.75
CA VAL A 495 4.80 -6.49 -17.87
C VAL A 495 3.94 -6.14 -19.07
N ILE A 496 2.91 -5.33 -18.87
CA ILE A 496 2.03 -4.83 -19.94
C ILE A 496 2.15 -3.31 -19.96
N VAL A 497 2.74 -2.78 -21.04
CA VAL A 497 2.87 -1.33 -21.27
C VAL A 497 1.81 -0.87 -22.27
N VAL A 498 0.91 0.00 -21.79
CA VAL A 498 -0.07 0.67 -22.64
C VAL A 498 0.57 1.94 -23.20
N ASN A 499 0.89 1.93 -24.48
CA ASN A 499 1.63 2.97 -25.19
C ASN A 499 0.69 3.77 -26.09
N ASN A 500 0.43 5.02 -25.70
CA ASN A 500 -0.30 6.00 -26.52
C ASN A 500 0.54 7.23 -26.88
N SER A 501 1.83 7.22 -26.58
CA SER A 501 2.79 8.31 -26.80
C SER A 501 2.41 9.65 -26.15
N LEU A 502 1.69 9.58 -25.01
CA LEU A 502 1.18 10.77 -24.33
C LEU A 502 1.22 10.63 -22.80
N TYR A 503 1.46 11.73 -22.10
CA TYR A 503 0.97 11.89 -20.72
C TYR A 503 -0.55 12.12 -20.76
N GLY A 504 -1.30 11.06 -21.07
CA GLY A 504 -2.70 11.12 -21.48
C GLY A 504 -3.63 11.79 -20.46
N THR A 505 -3.42 11.58 -19.15
CA THR A 505 -4.21 12.22 -18.09
C THR A 505 -4.07 13.75 -18.14
N ILE A 506 -2.84 14.25 -18.27
CA ILE A 506 -2.59 15.68 -18.32
C ILE A 506 -3.10 16.27 -19.62
N HIS A 507 -2.88 15.59 -20.74
CA HIS A 507 -3.42 15.99 -22.04
C HIS A 507 -4.95 16.16 -22.00
N MET A 508 -5.66 15.18 -21.43
CA MET A 508 -7.11 15.22 -21.25
C MET A 508 -7.56 16.42 -20.38
N HIS A 509 -6.84 16.71 -19.29
CA HIS A 509 -7.15 17.85 -18.45
C HIS A 509 -6.91 19.17 -19.20
N GLN A 510 -5.82 19.28 -19.99
CA GLN A 510 -5.56 20.48 -20.80
C GLN A 510 -6.65 20.69 -21.86
N GLU A 511 -7.07 19.62 -22.56
CA GLU A 511 -8.17 19.73 -23.53
C GLU A 511 -9.49 20.13 -22.87
N ARG A 512 -9.79 19.67 -21.66
CA ARG A 512 -10.99 20.04 -20.92
C ARG A 512 -10.97 21.51 -20.46
N GLU A 513 -9.86 21.97 -19.88
CA GLU A 513 -9.74 23.30 -19.27
C GLU A 513 -9.31 24.37 -20.28
N TYR A 514 -8.48 23.98 -21.28
CA TYR A 514 -7.91 24.85 -22.31
C TYR A 514 -7.97 24.20 -23.69
N PRO A 515 -9.16 24.04 -24.29
CA PRO A 515 -9.36 23.29 -25.51
C PRO A 515 -8.45 23.74 -26.67
N GLY A 516 -7.86 22.78 -27.39
CA GLY A 516 -6.98 23.02 -28.54
C GLY A 516 -5.61 23.63 -28.18
N ARG A 517 -5.20 23.54 -26.91
CA ARG A 517 -3.91 24.09 -26.43
C ARG A 517 -3.06 23.09 -25.63
N PRO A 518 -3.09 21.77 -25.91
CA PRO A 518 -2.25 20.85 -25.20
C PRO A 518 -0.77 21.09 -25.50
N VAL A 519 0.06 21.04 -24.47
CA VAL A 519 1.51 21.25 -24.54
C VAL A 519 2.21 20.42 -23.45
N PHE A 520 3.44 20.00 -23.73
CA PHE A 520 4.27 19.28 -22.75
C PHE A 520 3.79 17.84 -22.45
N THR A 521 2.93 17.26 -23.30
CA THR A 521 2.31 15.95 -23.05
C THR A 521 2.64 14.88 -24.09
N SER A 522 3.21 15.25 -25.24
CA SER A 522 3.65 14.27 -26.26
C SER A 522 4.94 13.60 -25.87
N LEU A 523 5.05 12.30 -26.15
CA LEU A 523 6.21 11.47 -25.87
C LEU A 523 6.75 10.85 -27.16
N ASP A 524 8.04 11.02 -27.42
CA ASP A 524 8.78 10.25 -28.42
C ASP A 524 9.35 9.00 -27.75
N ASN A 525 8.62 7.91 -27.80
CA ASN A 525 8.92 6.68 -27.09
C ASN A 525 9.91 5.78 -27.86
N PRO A 526 10.77 5.00 -27.14
CA PRO A 526 11.51 3.91 -27.75
C PRO A 526 10.56 2.78 -28.17
N ASP A 527 11.05 1.82 -28.94
CA ASP A 527 10.38 0.53 -29.12
C ASP A 527 10.43 -0.24 -27.79
N PHE A 528 9.33 -0.30 -27.06
CA PHE A 528 9.26 -0.93 -25.75
C PHE A 528 9.43 -2.45 -25.80
N ALA A 529 8.97 -3.11 -26.88
CA ALA A 529 9.20 -4.54 -27.06
C ALA A 529 10.69 -4.84 -27.24
N ALA A 530 11.40 -4.04 -28.04
CA ALA A 530 12.86 -4.15 -28.19
C ALA A 530 13.58 -3.85 -26.85
N LEU A 531 13.12 -2.87 -26.08
CA LEU A 531 13.67 -2.56 -24.76
C LEU A 531 13.44 -3.71 -23.77
N GLY A 532 12.25 -4.30 -23.73
CA GLY A 532 11.97 -5.50 -22.93
C GLY A 532 12.88 -6.67 -23.28
N ALA A 533 13.08 -6.92 -24.59
CA ALA A 533 13.99 -7.97 -25.07
C ALA A 533 15.44 -7.73 -24.62
N ALA A 534 15.89 -6.47 -24.56
CA ALA A 534 17.23 -6.13 -24.08
C ALA A 534 17.44 -6.47 -22.58
N TYR A 535 16.37 -6.52 -21.79
CA TYR A 535 16.39 -7.02 -20.40
C TYR A 535 16.20 -8.55 -20.31
N GLY A 536 16.11 -9.26 -21.42
CA GLY A 536 15.96 -10.71 -21.47
C GLY A 536 14.50 -11.20 -21.39
N ALA A 537 13.52 -10.31 -21.52
CA ALA A 537 12.11 -10.69 -21.54
C ALA A 537 11.71 -11.34 -22.87
N ARG A 538 10.74 -12.25 -22.83
CA ARG A 538 9.97 -12.61 -24.02
C ARG A 538 9.02 -11.47 -24.33
N THR A 539 8.96 -11.01 -25.58
CA THR A 539 8.25 -9.77 -25.92
C THR A 539 7.25 -9.95 -27.03
N ALA A 540 6.16 -9.19 -26.96
CA ALA A 540 5.19 -9.01 -28.03
C ALA A 540 4.82 -7.53 -28.15
N LYS A 541 4.52 -7.08 -29.39
CA LYS A 541 3.95 -5.77 -29.67
C LYS A 541 2.63 -5.98 -30.37
N VAL A 542 1.57 -5.43 -29.82
CA VAL A 542 0.18 -5.68 -30.22
C VAL A 542 -0.59 -4.37 -30.30
N SER A 543 -1.64 -4.34 -31.12
CA SER A 543 -2.51 -3.17 -31.30
C SER A 543 -4.01 -3.51 -31.25
N THR A 544 -4.35 -4.81 -31.29
CA THR A 544 -5.73 -5.28 -31.25
C THR A 544 -5.96 -6.26 -30.10
N PRO A 545 -7.21 -6.39 -29.60
CA PRO A 545 -7.55 -7.38 -28.57
C PRO A 545 -7.23 -8.82 -29.00
N GLU A 546 -7.32 -9.16 -30.30
CA GLU A 546 -7.04 -10.50 -30.82
C GLU A 546 -5.53 -10.81 -30.79
N GLU A 547 -4.68 -9.85 -31.19
CA GLU A 547 -3.21 -9.97 -31.05
C GLU A 547 -2.81 -10.08 -29.58
N PHE A 548 -3.45 -9.29 -28.71
CA PHE A 548 -3.22 -9.34 -27.26
C PHE A 548 -3.59 -10.71 -26.67
N ASP A 549 -4.76 -11.27 -27.07
CA ASP A 549 -5.17 -12.60 -26.65
C ASP A 549 -4.18 -13.70 -27.08
N ALA A 550 -3.65 -13.60 -28.31
CA ALA A 550 -2.63 -14.52 -28.81
C ALA A 550 -1.32 -14.42 -27.99
N ALA A 551 -0.87 -13.20 -27.70
CA ALA A 551 0.32 -12.97 -26.87
C ALA A 551 0.10 -13.47 -25.42
N LEU A 552 -1.06 -13.24 -24.83
CA LEU A 552 -1.40 -13.78 -23.51
C LEU A 552 -1.43 -15.30 -23.51
N ALA A 553 -1.93 -15.95 -24.56
CA ALA A 553 -1.94 -17.42 -24.69
C ALA A 553 -0.54 -18.01 -24.68
N GLU A 554 0.40 -17.33 -25.34
CA GLU A 554 1.81 -17.74 -25.36
C GLU A 554 2.50 -17.49 -24.00
N PHE A 555 2.19 -16.39 -23.33
CA PHE A 555 2.93 -15.91 -22.17
C PHE A 555 2.35 -16.35 -20.81
N ALA A 556 1.08 -16.75 -20.73
CA ALA A 556 0.42 -17.07 -19.47
C ALA A 556 1.14 -18.15 -18.65
N SER A 557 1.72 -19.15 -19.33
CA SER A 557 2.46 -20.25 -18.69
C SER A 557 3.97 -20.22 -18.96
N ALA A 558 4.48 -19.18 -19.64
CA ALA A 558 5.89 -19.08 -19.93
C ALA A 558 6.65 -18.59 -18.69
N PRO A 559 7.76 -19.25 -18.29
CA PRO A 559 8.53 -18.82 -17.14
C PRO A 559 9.36 -17.57 -17.46
N GLY A 560 9.72 -16.83 -16.40
CA GLY A 560 10.61 -15.69 -16.45
C GLY A 560 9.92 -14.39 -16.85
N LEU A 561 10.73 -13.40 -17.21
CA LEU A 561 10.24 -12.07 -17.56
C LEU A 561 9.56 -12.06 -18.92
N ARG A 562 8.34 -11.52 -18.99
CA ARG A 562 7.52 -11.39 -20.20
C ARG A 562 7.05 -9.95 -20.33
N PHE A 563 6.94 -9.48 -21.57
CA PHE A 563 6.66 -8.08 -21.84
C PHE A 563 5.73 -7.93 -23.05
N ILE A 564 4.61 -7.24 -22.87
CA ILE A 564 3.69 -6.89 -23.95
C ILE A 564 3.60 -5.37 -24.06
N GLU A 565 3.95 -4.83 -25.22
CA GLU A 565 3.63 -3.46 -25.59
C GLU A 565 2.27 -3.45 -26.28
N VAL A 566 1.30 -2.75 -25.70
CA VAL A 566 -0.03 -2.53 -26.29
C VAL A 566 -0.07 -1.11 -26.85
N VAL A 567 -0.03 -0.99 -28.17
CA VAL A 567 -0.11 0.31 -28.85
C VAL A 567 -1.57 0.70 -29.00
N THR A 568 -1.92 1.87 -28.48
CA THR A 568 -3.29 2.40 -28.54
C THR A 568 -3.31 3.82 -29.10
N GLU A 569 -4.44 4.22 -29.70
CA GLU A 569 -4.73 5.60 -30.04
C GLU A 569 -5.72 6.17 -29.00
N GLY A 570 -5.47 7.38 -28.53
CA GLY A 570 -6.31 8.04 -27.52
C GLY A 570 -5.94 7.73 -26.07
N TYR A 571 -6.80 8.20 -25.14
CA TYR A 571 -6.57 8.12 -23.69
C TYR A 571 -7.84 7.83 -22.89
#